data_9a7bd79b55e597d5b7d90d0ba78946f0
#
_entry.id   9a7bd79b55e597d5b7d90d0ba78946f0
#
_cell.length_a   1.000
_cell.length_b   1.000
_cell.length_c   1.000
_cell.angle_alpha   90.00
_cell.angle_beta   90.00
_cell.angle_gamma   90.00
#
_symmetry.space_group_name_H-M   'P 1'
#
loop_
_entity.id
_entity.type
_entity.pdbx_description
1 polymer ?
#
loop_
_entity_poly.entity_id
_entity_poly.type
_entity_poly.pdbx_seq_one_letter_code
_entity_poly.pdbx_strand_id
1 'polypeptide(L)'
;CIQCMTGAEIPKGADAIIMVEDTSGFSNNEYVKVMISASSGAHIRKKGEEINEGDVLIKKGTRITANELGTCATFGYGALIVSKKPKVSIFGTGNELVEPGKKLGKGQIYNSNLYVFTDLVEKAGARIKMREVIKDDKESLKSFLSQALEKSDVIISSGGVSMGRYDYVRDVFIELGVKEHF
;
A
#
# COMPACT_ATOMS: atom_id res chain seq x y z
N CYS A 1 -12.39 15.13 45.65
CA CYS A 1 -12.11 14.40 44.39
C CYS A 1 -13.15 14.75 43.34
N ILE A 2 -12.81 14.54 42.08
CA ILE A 2 -13.65 14.80 40.91
C ILE A 2 -13.62 13.54 40.04
N GLN A 3 -14.79 13.12 39.59
CA GLN A 3 -14.88 11.99 38.65
C GLN A 3 -14.42 12.45 37.26
N CYS A 4 -13.49 11.67 36.66
CA CYS A 4 -12.96 11.91 35.32
C CYS A 4 -13.16 10.68 34.45
N MET A 5 -13.37 10.89 33.17
CA MET A 5 -13.37 9.81 32.18
C MET A 5 -11.94 9.56 31.66
N THR A 6 -11.67 8.35 31.21
CA THR A 6 -10.41 8.00 30.52
C THR A 6 -10.18 8.97 29.38
N GLY A 7 -8.96 9.53 29.28
CA GLY A 7 -8.56 10.50 28.25
C GLY A 7 -9.01 11.95 28.51
N ALA A 8 -9.73 12.20 29.59
CA ALA A 8 -10.10 13.58 29.95
C ALA A 8 -8.91 14.39 30.43
N GLU A 9 -8.98 15.71 30.25
CA GLU A 9 -8.03 16.65 30.87
C GLU A 9 -8.09 16.55 32.38
N ILE A 10 -6.94 16.55 33.05
CA ILE A 10 -6.86 16.48 34.50
C ILE A 10 -7.35 17.78 35.10
N PRO A 11 -8.32 17.72 36.04
CA PRO A 11 -8.85 18.93 36.70
C PRO A 11 -7.75 19.70 37.43
N LYS A 12 -7.85 21.02 37.38
CA LYS A 12 -6.89 21.90 38.05
C LYS A 12 -6.83 21.60 39.59
N GLY A 13 -5.62 21.33 40.05
CA GLY A 13 -5.37 21.00 41.46
C GLY A 13 -5.39 19.49 41.77
N ALA A 14 -5.70 18.64 40.78
CA ALA A 14 -5.50 17.21 40.91
C ALA A 14 -4.09 16.83 40.42
N ASP A 15 -3.46 15.87 41.09
CA ASP A 15 -2.10 15.40 40.81
C ASP A 15 -1.99 13.89 40.67
N ALA A 16 -3.08 13.16 40.84
CA ALA A 16 -3.12 11.70 40.63
C ALA A 16 -4.55 11.26 40.24
N ILE A 17 -4.61 10.12 39.53
CA ILE A 17 -5.86 9.43 39.23
C ILE A 17 -5.89 8.11 39.98
N ILE A 18 -7.04 7.78 40.56
CA ILE A 18 -7.32 6.46 41.13
C ILE A 18 -8.40 5.82 40.26
N MET A 19 -8.14 4.57 39.82
CA MET A 19 -9.09 3.82 39.04
C MET A 19 -10.34 3.51 39.86
N VAL A 20 -11.49 3.44 39.20
CA VAL A 20 -12.76 3.18 39.87
C VAL A 20 -12.77 1.82 40.61
N GLU A 21 -12.05 0.88 40.11
CA GLU A 21 -11.85 -0.47 40.66
C GLU A 21 -11.21 -0.42 42.07
N ASP A 22 -10.43 0.60 42.34
CA ASP A 22 -9.75 0.83 43.63
C ASP A 22 -10.53 1.75 44.53
N THR A 23 -11.82 1.93 44.27
CA THR A 23 -12.74 2.76 45.06
C THR A 23 -14.03 2.02 45.41
N SER A 24 -14.90 2.64 46.19
CA SER A 24 -16.26 2.14 46.44
C SER A 24 -17.19 2.21 45.22
N GLY A 25 -16.67 2.57 44.04
CA GLY A 25 -17.45 2.72 42.82
C GLY A 25 -18.26 4.02 42.71
N PHE A 26 -19.06 4.09 41.67
CA PHE A 26 -19.95 5.24 41.40
C PHE A 26 -21.27 5.09 42.16
N SER A 27 -21.25 5.32 43.46
CA SER A 27 -22.48 5.42 44.22
C SER A 27 -22.96 6.88 44.29
N ASN A 28 -24.27 7.09 44.35
CA ASN A 28 -24.87 8.43 44.54
C ASN A 28 -24.59 9.06 45.92
N ASN A 29 -23.53 8.65 46.57
CA ASN A 29 -23.12 9.15 47.87
C ASN A 29 -22.22 10.38 47.71
N GLU A 30 -22.33 11.29 48.68
CA GLU A 30 -21.44 12.46 48.75
C GLU A 30 -19.96 12.10 48.97
N TYR A 31 -19.69 10.81 49.26
CA TYR A 31 -18.35 10.31 49.58
C TYR A 31 -18.00 9.10 48.72
N VAL A 32 -16.78 9.05 48.27
CA VAL A 32 -16.15 7.87 47.67
C VAL A 32 -15.06 7.36 48.61
N LYS A 33 -15.08 6.06 48.94
CA LYS A 33 -14.03 5.42 49.70
C LYS A 33 -12.94 4.97 48.75
N VAL A 34 -11.71 5.42 48.99
CA VAL A 34 -10.52 5.05 48.25
C VAL A 34 -9.85 3.87 49.00
N MET A 35 -9.51 2.81 48.27
CA MET A 35 -9.00 1.55 48.84
C MET A 35 -7.46 1.49 48.81
N ILE A 36 -6.81 2.32 48.02
CA ILE A 36 -5.34 2.38 47.84
C ILE A 36 -4.83 3.82 48.03
N SER A 37 -3.54 3.96 48.31
CA SER A 37 -2.87 5.26 48.20
C SER A 37 -2.33 5.44 46.78
N ALA A 38 -2.45 6.65 46.24
CA ALA A 38 -1.86 7.00 44.94
C ALA A 38 -0.68 7.95 45.16
N SER A 39 0.41 7.70 44.42
CA SER A 39 1.52 8.64 44.33
C SER A 39 1.20 9.76 43.35
N SER A 40 1.76 10.95 43.56
CA SER A 40 1.63 12.05 42.60
C SER A 40 2.10 11.63 41.20
N GLY A 41 1.30 11.96 40.19
CA GLY A 41 1.51 11.54 38.79
C GLY A 41 0.92 10.17 38.40
N ALA A 42 0.36 9.43 39.36
CA ALA A 42 -0.23 8.12 39.07
C ALA A 42 -1.35 8.23 38.02
N HIS A 43 -1.27 7.41 36.95
CA HIS A 43 -2.21 7.33 35.83
C HIS A 43 -2.46 8.66 35.09
N ILE A 44 -1.53 9.61 35.20
CA ILE A 44 -1.53 10.87 34.47
C ILE A 44 -0.48 10.82 33.36
N ARG A 45 -0.94 10.91 32.11
CA ARG A 45 -0.04 11.04 30.95
C ARG A 45 0.44 12.49 30.84
N LYS A 46 1.72 12.69 30.77
CA LYS A 46 2.34 14.02 30.63
C LYS A 46 2.50 14.39 29.17
N LYS A 47 2.48 15.70 28.86
CA LYS A 47 2.81 16.20 27.52
C LYS A 47 4.22 15.73 27.12
N GLY A 48 4.35 15.16 25.94
CA GLY A 48 5.63 14.66 25.42
C GLY A 48 6.04 13.28 25.93
N GLU A 49 5.22 12.58 26.73
CA GLU A 49 5.55 11.26 27.27
C GLU A 49 5.63 10.19 26.17
N GLU A 50 4.79 10.26 25.14
CA GLU A 50 4.82 9.33 24.02
C GLU A 50 5.63 9.89 22.85
N ILE A 51 5.41 11.14 22.47
CA ILE A 51 6.01 11.79 21.30
C ILE A 51 6.19 13.28 21.61
N ASN A 52 7.35 13.83 21.24
CA ASN A 52 7.63 15.25 21.36
C ASN A 52 7.45 15.97 20.02
N GLU A 53 7.26 17.28 20.07
CA GLU A 53 7.27 18.11 18.88
C GLU A 53 8.62 18.02 18.17
N GLY A 54 8.59 17.71 16.86
CA GLY A 54 9.79 17.50 16.05
C GLY A 54 10.20 16.03 15.88
N ASP A 55 9.61 15.11 16.63
CA ASP A 55 9.86 13.69 16.47
C ASP A 55 9.29 13.19 15.12
N VAL A 56 10.02 12.29 14.46
CA VAL A 56 9.61 11.70 13.19
C VAL A 56 8.61 10.57 13.44
N LEU A 57 7.33 10.81 13.18
CA LEU A 57 6.26 9.80 13.32
C LEU A 57 6.40 8.66 12.32
N ILE A 58 6.66 8.98 11.05
CA ILE A 58 6.76 8.01 9.95
C ILE A 58 7.96 8.37 9.10
N LYS A 59 8.86 7.41 8.90
CA LYS A 59 10.05 7.60 8.07
C LYS A 59 9.71 7.58 6.59
N LYS A 60 10.46 8.33 5.78
CA LYS A 60 10.38 8.28 4.30
C LYS A 60 10.60 6.82 3.83
N GLY A 61 9.76 6.36 2.92
CA GLY A 61 9.79 5.00 2.39
C GLY A 61 8.95 3.98 3.16
N THR A 62 8.38 4.36 4.31
CA THR A 62 7.46 3.50 5.04
C THR A 62 6.18 3.26 4.22
N ARG A 63 5.76 2.00 4.12
CA ARG A 63 4.47 1.64 3.54
C ARG A 63 3.36 2.07 4.49
N ILE A 64 2.44 2.90 4.00
CA ILE A 64 1.30 3.36 4.80
C ILE A 64 0.26 2.24 4.89
N THR A 65 0.07 1.74 6.09
CA THR A 65 -0.96 0.76 6.47
C THR A 65 -1.99 1.39 7.40
N ALA A 66 -2.90 0.60 7.94
CA ALA A 66 -3.87 1.09 8.93
C ALA A 66 -3.21 1.66 10.18
N ASN A 67 -2.07 1.11 10.60
CA ASN A 67 -1.34 1.60 11.78
C ASN A 67 -0.77 3.02 11.54
N GLU A 68 -0.10 3.24 10.40
CA GLU A 68 0.43 4.55 10.06
C GLU A 68 -0.69 5.58 9.87
N LEU A 69 -1.82 5.17 9.27
CA LEU A 69 -3.00 6.03 9.14
C LEU A 69 -3.56 6.42 10.52
N GLY A 70 -3.68 5.45 11.43
CA GLY A 70 -4.12 5.68 12.80
C GLY A 70 -3.19 6.65 13.53
N THR A 71 -1.88 6.44 13.44
CA THR A 71 -0.86 7.33 14.02
C THR A 71 -1.01 8.75 13.48
N CYS A 72 -1.10 8.91 12.14
CA CYS A 72 -1.28 10.24 11.54
C CYS A 72 -2.55 10.92 12.02
N ALA A 73 -3.66 10.19 12.09
CA ALA A 73 -4.93 10.73 12.55
C ALA A 73 -4.88 11.17 14.02
N THR A 74 -4.22 10.39 14.89
CA THR A 74 -4.01 10.72 16.31
C THR A 74 -3.32 12.07 16.49
N PHE A 75 -2.38 12.40 15.61
CA PHE A 75 -1.64 13.66 15.62
C PHE A 75 -2.22 14.73 14.68
N GLY A 76 -3.44 14.56 14.18
CA GLY A 76 -4.18 15.57 13.42
C GLY A 76 -3.77 15.72 11.95
N TYR A 77 -2.98 14.78 11.39
CA TYR A 77 -2.62 14.82 9.97
C TYR A 77 -3.78 14.32 9.09
N GLY A 78 -4.49 15.24 8.45
CA GLY A 78 -5.59 14.92 7.53
C GLY A 78 -5.15 14.52 6.12
N ALA A 79 -3.87 14.77 5.75
CA ALA A 79 -3.31 14.42 4.45
C ALA A 79 -1.82 14.13 4.56
N LEU A 80 -1.33 13.21 3.72
CA LEU A 80 0.08 12.85 3.62
C LEU A 80 0.56 12.96 2.17
N ILE A 81 1.80 13.41 1.99
CA ILE A 81 2.49 13.35 0.70
C ILE A 81 3.08 11.95 0.56
N VAL A 82 2.59 11.20 -0.41
CA VAL A 82 3.03 9.83 -0.68
C VAL A 82 3.52 9.68 -2.13
N SER A 83 4.30 8.63 -2.40
CA SER A 83 4.70 8.27 -3.75
C SER A 83 3.50 7.91 -4.61
N LYS A 84 3.53 8.29 -5.89
CA LYS A 84 2.53 7.82 -6.86
C LYS A 84 2.65 6.31 -7.04
N LYS A 85 1.53 5.65 -7.24
CA LYS A 85 1.52 4.23 -7.63
C LYS A 85 2.09 4.09 -9.04
N PRO A 86 3.09 3.21 -9.27
CA PRO A 86 3.62 2.97 -10.61
C PRO A 86 2.53 2.52 -11.58
N LYS A 87 2.64 2.96 -12.82
CA LYS A 87 1.79 2.50 -13.93
C LYS A 87 2.53 1.39 -14.65
N VAL A 88 1.88 0.25 -14.83
CA VAL A 88 2.48 -0.94 -15.46
C VAL A 88 1.67 -1.33 -16.67
N SER A 89 2.34 -1.54 -17.80
CA SER A 89 1.76 -2.21 -18.96
C SER A 89 2.25 -3.64 -19.01
N ILE A 90 1.35 -4.56 -19.31
CA ILE A 90 1.65 -6.00 -19.39
C ILE A 90 1.22 -6.49 -20.76
N PHE A 91 2.06 -7.28 -21.42
CA PHE A 91 1.68 -7.94 -22.65
C PHE A 91 2.22 -9.36 -22.73
N GLY A 92 1.50 -10.18 -23.47
CA GLY A 92 1.99 -11.47 -23.95
C GLY A 92 2.07 -11.45 -25.46
N THR A 93 3.04 -12.14 -26.04
CA THR A 93 3.12 -12.33 -27.48
C THR A 93 3.06 -13.82 -27.80
N GLY A 94 2.35 -14.16 -28.86
CA GLY A 94 2.16 -15.53 -29.31
C GLY A 94 0.86 -15.71 -30.09
N ASN A 95 0.97 -16.19 -31.30
CA ASN A 95 -0.20 -16.52 -32.13
C ASN A 95 -0.97 -17.73 -31.60
N GLU A 96 -0.36 -18.52 -30.71
CA GLU A 96 -0.96 -19.64 -29.99
C GLU A 96 -1.83 -19.21 -28.82
N LEU A 97 -1.71 -17.97 -28.33
CA LEU A 97 -2.39 -17.49 -27.13
C LEU A 97 -3.85 -17.15 -27.40
N VAL A 98 -4.74 -17.74 -26.63
CA VAL A 98 -6.18 -17.52 -26.68
C VAL A 98 -6.69 -17.07 -25.31
N GLU A 99 -7.59 -16.11 -25.31
CA GLU A 99 -8.21 -15.66 -24.07
C GLU A 99 -9.09 -16.75 -23.45
N PRO A 100 -9.05 -16.95 -22.11
CA PRO A 100 -9.91 -17.88 -21.40
C PRO A 100 -11.38 -17.68 -21.74
N GLY A 101 -12.11 -18.79 -21.85
CA GLY A 101 -13.53 -18.80 -22.25
C GLY A 101 -13.77 -18.96 -23.76
N LYS A 102 -12.77 -18.80 -24.59
CA LYS A 102 -12.84 -19.11 -26.03
C LYS A 102 -12.47 -20.56 -26.29
N LYS A 103 -12.96 -21.15 -27.39
CA LYS A 103 -12.61 -22.50 -27.82
C LYS A 103 -11.19 -22.53 -28.38
N LEU A 104 -10.36 -23.47 -27.92
CA LEU A 104 -9.00 -23.66 -28.45
C LEU A 104 -9.05 -24.32 -29.83
N GLY A 105 -8.25 -23.79 -30.74
CA GLY A 105 -7.90 -24.42 -31.99
C GLY A 105 -6.69 -25.35 -31.81
N LYS A 106 -6.27 -26.01 -32.92
CA LYS A 106 -5.10 -26.88 -32.91
C LYS A 106 -3.82 -26.06 -32.66
N GLY A 107 -3.03 -26.46 -31.68
CA GLY A 107 -1.77 -25.77 -31.33
C GLY A 107 -1.94 -24.52 -30.51
N GLN A 108 -3.15 -24.21 -30.04
CA GLN A 108 -3.41 -23.05 -29.18
C GLN A 108 -3.43 -23.42 -27.69
N ILE A 109 -3.08 -22.44 -26.86
CA ILE A 109 -3.11 -22.52 -25.40
C ILE A 109 -3.80 -21.29 -24.80
N TYR A 110 -4.30 -21.41 -23.58
CA TYR A 110 -4.89 -20.26 -22.90
C TYR A 110 -3.82 -19.30 -22.37
N ASN A 111 -4.08 -18.02 -22.54
CA ASN A 111 -3.31 -16.96 -21.93
C ASN A 111 -3.57 -16.92 -20.41
N SER A 112 -2.74 -17.58 -19.61
CA SER A 112 -2.81 -17.56 -18.16
C SER A 112 -1.87 -16.50 -17.53
N ASN A 113 -0.72 -16.27 -18.15
CA ASN A 113 0.33 -15.44 -17.55
C ASN A 113 -0.10 -13.98 -17.35
N LEU A 114 -0.86 -13.40 -18.27
CA LEU A 114 -1.33 -12.03 -18.10
C LEU A 114 -2.27 -11.87 -16.90
N TYR A 115 -3.05 -12.91 -16.55
CA TYR A 115 -3.89 -12.90 -15.34
C TYR A 115 -3.05 -12.96 -14.08
N VAL A 116 -2.05 -13.84 -14.05
CA VAL A 116 -1.11 -13.94 -12.93
C VAL A 116 -0.34 -12.63 -12.73
N PHE A 117 0.23 -12.07 -13.78
CA PHE A 117 0.97 -10.81 -13.69
C PHE A 117 0.08 -9.64 -13.30
N THR A 118 -1.16 -9.59 -13.79
CA THR A 118 -2.12 -8.56 -13.37
C THR A 118 -2.31 -8.57 -11.86
N ASP A 119 -2.65 -9.72 -11.28
CA ASP A 119 -2.85 -9.87 -9.84
C ASP A 119 -1.59 -9.53 -9.03
N LEU A 120 -0.43 -10.01 -9.46
CA LEU A 120 0.85 -9.73 -8.80
C LEU A 120 1.20 -8.23 -8.82
N VAL A 121 0.98 -7.55 -9.93
CA VAL A 121 1.23 -6.11 -10.08
C VAL A 121 0.28 -5.30 -9.17
N GLU A 122 -0.99 -5.66 -9.13
CA GLU A 122 -1.97 -4.99 -8.27
C GLU A 122 -1.68 -5.22 -6.79
N LYS A 123 -1.33 -6.45 -6.40
CA LYS A 123 -0.88 -6.77 -5.02
C LYS A 123 0.40 -6.06 -4.62
N ALA A 124 1.31 -5.81 -5.56
CA ALA A 124 2.50 -4.99 -5.33
C ALA A 124 2.17 -3.50 -5.15
N GLY A 125 0.93 -3.09 -5.36
CA GLY A 125 0.46 -1.71 -5.18
C GLY A 125 0.60 -0.83 -6.41
N ALA A 126 0.93 -1.39 -7.58
CA ALA A 126 0.96 -0.67 -8.85
C ALA A 126 -0.42 -0.62 -9.53
N ARG A 127 -0.51 0.09 -10.65
CA ARG A 127 -1.74 0.18 -11.46
C ARG A 127 -1.50 -0.34 -12.85
N ILE A 128 -2.35 -1.24 -13.32
CA ILE A 128 -2.33 -1.67 -14.72
C ILE A 128 -2.77 -0.50 -15.61
N LYS A 129 -1.96 -0.18 -16.61
CA LYS A 129 -2.24 0.87 -17.60
C LYS A 129 -2.69 0.28 -18.93
N MET A 130 -2.02 -0.74 -19.40
CA MET A 130 -2.36 -1.50 -20.60
C MET A 130 -2.15 -2.99 -20.33
N ARG A 131 -3.00 -3.83 -20.92
CA ARG A 131 -2.90 -5.29 -20.84
C ARG A 131 -3.41 -5.89 -22.14
N GLU A 132 -2.56 -6.58 -22.88
CA GLU A 132 -2.90 -7.10 -24.21
C GLU A 132 -2.12 -8.36 -24.58
N VAL A 133 -2.73 -9.23 -25.36
CA VAL A 133 -2.06 -10.28 -26.14
C VAL A 133 -1.79 -9.74 -27.52
N ILE A 134 -0.54 -9.65 -27.91
CA ILE A 134 -0.10 -9.06 -29.17
C ILE A 134 0.27 -10.21 -30.12
N LYS A 135 -0.07 -10.06 -31.37
CA LYS A 135 0.37 -10.99 -32.40
C LYS A 135 1.88 -10.94 -32.59
N ASP A 136 2.48 -12.06 -33.01
CA ASP A 136 3.90 -12.14 -33.34
C ASP A 136 4.23 -11.44 -34.67
N ASP A 137 3.88 -10.18 -34.77
CA ASP A 137 4.28 -9.31 -35.87
C ASP A 137 4.88 -8.00 -35.36
N LYS A 138 5.87 -7.51 -36.07
CA LYS A 138 6.70 -6.37 -35.67
C LYS A 138 5.90 -5.07 -35.55
N GLU A 139 4.94 -4.85 -36.43
CA GLU A 139 4.14 -3.63 -36.48
C GLU A 139 3.19 -3.52 -35.28
N SER A 140 2.46 -4.58 -34.98
CA SER A 140 1.58 -4.66 -33.79
C SER A 140 2.37 -4.46 -32.51
N LEU A 141 3.54 -5.11 -32.41
CA LEU A 141 4.43 -4.99 -31.27
C LEU A 141 4.94 -3.57 -31.09
N LYS A 142 5.43 -2.95 -32.16
CA LYS A 142 5.95 -1.58 -32.17
C LYS A 142 4.85 -0.57 -31.79
N SER A 143 3.66 -0.74 -32.32
CA SER A 143 2.50 0.11 -31.96
C SER A 143 2.17 0.04 -30.48
N PHE A 144 2.09 -1.16 -29.91
CA PHE A 144 1.81 -1.34 -28.48
C PHE A 144 2.94 -0.79 -27.62
N LEU A 145 4.19 -1.15 -27.91
CA LEU A 145 5.35 -0.76 -27.11
C LEU A 145 5.59 0.75 -27.12
N SER A 146 5.40 1.43 -28.26
CA SER A 146 5.46 2.89 -28.32
C SER A 146 4.47 3.55 -27.36
N GLN A 147 3.23 3.08 -27.35
CA GLN A 147 2.21 3.59 -26.43
C GLN A 147 2.49 3.23 -24.95
N ALA A 148 3.00 2.02 -24.72
CA ALA A 148 3.33 1.57 -23.37
C ALA A 148 4.48 2.36 -22.76
N LEU A 149 5.51 2.68 -23.54
CA LEU A 149 6.64 3.53 -23.13
C LEU A 149 6.21 4.96 -22.74
N GLU A 150 5.22 5.52 -23.43
CA GLU A 150 4.70 6.85 -23.10
C GLU A 150 3.79 6.85 -21.86
N LYS A 151 3.04 5.77 -21.64
CA LYS A 151 1.93 5.75 -20.67
C LYS A 151 2.28 5.06 -19.36
N SER A 152 3.40 4.33 -19.28
CA SER A 152 3.74 3.46 -18.16
C SER A 152 5.14 3.70 -17.63
N ASP A 153 5.32 3.44 -16.36
CA ASP A 153 6.62 3.50 -15.68
C ASP A 153 7.38 2.17 -15.79
N VAL A 154 6.65 1.06 -16.02
CA VAL A 154 7.17 -0.30 -16.16
C VAL A 154 6.40 -1.04 -17.24
N ILE A 155 7.10 -1.83 -18.03
CA ILE A 155 6.52 -2.77 -19.01
C ILE A 155 6.97 -4.19 -18.65
N ILE A 156 6.03 -5.13 -18.62
CA ILE A 156 6.29 -6.56 -18.35
C ILE A 156 5.83 -7.35 -19.57
N SER A 157 6.72 -8.19 -20.10
CA SER A 157 6.37 -9.12 -21.16
C SER A 157 6.27 -10.56 -20.65
N SER A 158 5.30 -11.30 -21.16
CA SER A 158 5.21 -12.75 -21.02
C SER A 158 5.50 -13.40 -22.35
N GLY A 159 6.72 -13.84 -22.53
CA GLY A 159 7.22 -14.37 -23.80
C GLY A 159 8.01 -13.35 -24.61
N GLY A 160 8.47 -13.78 -25.78
CA GLY A 160 9.18 -12.90 -26.71
C GLY A 160 10.63 -12.57 -26.32
N VAL A 161 11.27 -13.38 -25.47
CA VAL A 161 12.66 -13.17 -25.01
C VAL A 161 13.54 -14.42 -25.24
N SER A 162 13.07 -15.37 -26.05
CA SER A 162 13.81 -16.59 -26.40
C SER A 162 14.62 -16.35 -27.67
N MET A 163 15.68 -17.12 -27.90
CA MET A 163 16.49 -17.08 -29.12
C MET A 163 15.76 -17.63 -30.37
N GLY A 164 14.43 -17.54 -30.39
CA GLY A 164 13.61 -17.99 -31.52
C GLY A 164 13.70 -17.03 -32.71
N ARG A 165 13.55 -17.59 -33.91
CA ARG A 165 13.61 -16.87 -35.20
C ARG A 165 12.58 -15.74 -35.38
N TYR A 166 11.62 -15.65 -34.48
CA TYR A 166 10.49 -14.69 -34.50
C TYR A 166 10.39 -13.86 -33.22
N ASP A 167 11.50 -13.71 -32.48
CA ASP A 167 11.51 -12.94 -31.24
C ASP A 167 11.75 -11.45 -31.53
N TYR A 168 10.70 -10.80 -31.99
CA TYR A 168 10.74 -9.38 -32.33
C TYR A 168 10.75 -8.43 -31.11
N VAL A 169 10.48 -8.94 -29.91
CA VAL A 169 10.32 -8.08 -28.71
C VAL A 169 11.60 -7.31 -28.41
N ARG A 170 12.73 -8.02 -28.37
CA ARG A 170 14.04 -7.42 -28.11
C ARG A 170 14.41 -6.37 -29.18
N ASP A 171 14.24 -6.75 -30.45
CA ASP A 171 14.61 -5.90 -31.57
C ASP A 171 13.78 -4.61 -31.59
N VAL A 172 12.47 -4.72 -31.32
CA VAL A 172 11.57 -3.56 -31.26
C VAL A 172 11.90 -2.67 -30.08
N PHE A 173 12.24 -3.22 -28.90
CA PHE A 173 12.69 -2.41 -27.78
C PHE A 173 13.97 -1.62 -28.12
N ILE A 174 14.95 -2.25 -28.80
CA ILE A 174 16.18 -1.57 -29.23
C ILE A 174 15.85 -0.46 -30.23
N GLU A 175 14.98 -0.72 -31.22
CA GLU A 175 14.54 0.29 -32.20
C GLU A 175 13.84 1.48 -31.54
N LEU A 176 13.13 1.25 -30.43
CA LEU A 176 12.48 2.29 -29.63
C LEU A 176 13.42 2.99 -28.63
N GLY A 177 14.71 2.67 -28.67
CA GLY A 177 15.74 3.31 -27.86
C GLY A 177 15.91 2.79 -26.45
N VAL A 178 15.30 1.64 -26.12
CA VAL A 178 15.48 0.99 -24.84
C VAL A 178 16.87 0.36 -24.77
N LYS A 179 17.58 0.57 -23.66
CA LYS A 179 18.91 -0.01 -23.44
C LYS A 179 18.79 -1.36 -22.75
N GLU A 180 19.44 -2.36 -23.32
CA GLU A 180 19.59 -3.67 -22.69
C GLU A 180 20.69 -3.61 -21.63
N HIS A 181 20.44 -4.16 -20.45
CA HIS A 181 21.39 -4.14 -19.33
C HIS A 181 21.93 -5.54 -18.98
N PHE A 182 21.25 -6.62 -19.38
CA PHE A 182 21.64 -8.03 -19.16
C PHE A 182 20.86 -8.97 -20.08
#